data_6ff9dbaf771e45368c81ea9a8b7fcfba
#
_entry.id   6ff9dbaf771e45368c81ea9a8b7fcfba
#
_cell.length_a   1.000
_cell.length_b   1.000
_cell.length_c   1.000
_cell.angle_alpha   90.00
_cell.angle_beta   90.00
_cell.angle_gamma   90.00
#
_symmetry.space_group_name_H-M   'P 1'
#
loop_
_entity.id
_entity.type
_entity.pdbx_description
1 polymer ?
#
loop_
_entity_poly.entity_id
_entity_poly.type
_entity_poly.pdbx_seq_one_letter_code
_entity_poly.pdbx_strand_id
1 'polypeptide(L)'
;KDESAQQLQAELGEDFMGFLDYNPLPGLIDLSLDVKYTHPDSISAIAEGLESRSGVNEVVYSPNLIRQIETNINKIGLALLAFSGLLLLIAIALINNTIRLTIYSKRFVIRSMQLVGATSGFIQRPFIWTGILQGLYSSFIAILLILGILFAVRHEVPEFFEFNDLIMFVKLFGLVALLGMIISGISTLFAVRRYLRMDASKIY
;
A
#
# COMPACT_ATOMS: atom_id res chain seq x y z
N LYS A 1 2.08 6.53 -39.75
CA LYS A 1 1.62 7.66 -40.56
C LYS A 1 0.32 7.33 -41.26
N ASP A 2 0.28 6.23 -42.03
CA ASP A 2 -0.89 5.82 -42.78
C ASP A 2 -1.98 5.24 -41.86
N GLU A 3 -1.60 4.58 -40.82
CA GLU A 3 -2.51 4.05 -39.80
C GLU A 3 -3.21 5.16 -39.00
N SER A 4 -2.47 6.22 -38.64
CA SER A 4 -3.03 7.40 -37.96
C SER A 4 -3.97 8.19 -38.89
N ALA A 5 -3.68 8.23 -40.19
CA ALA A 5 -4.56 8.86 -41.17
C ALA A 5 -5.89 8.08 -41.34
N GLN A 6 -5.85 6.75 -41.36
CA GLN A 6 -7.06 5.92 -41.41
C GLN A 6 -7.91 6.04 -40.14
N GLN A 7 -7.29 6.13 -38.95
CA GLN A 7 -8.02 6.35 -37.70
C GLN A 7 -8.71 7.72 -37.70
N LEU A 8 -8.01 8.77 -38.09
CA LEU A 8 -8.56 10.12 -38.15
C LEU A 8 -9.69 10.22 -39.18
N GLN A 9 -9.56 9.53 -40.35
CA GLN A 9 -10.58 9.46 -41.35
C GLN A 9 -11.84 8.73 -40.84
N ALA A 10 -11.66 7.67 -40.03
CA ALA A 10 -12.77 6.97 -39.42
C ALA A 10 -13.49 7.80 -38.32
N GLU A 11 -12.75 8.63 -37.58
CA GLU A 11 -13.32 9.52 -36.55
C GLU A 11 -14.03 10.76 -37.14
N LEU A 12 -13.46 11.38 -38.16
CA LEU A 12 -14.01 12.60 -38.77
C LEU A 12 -15.09 12.32 -39.82
N GLY A 13 -15.12 11.10 -40.37
CA GLY A 13 -16.09 10.71 -41.41
C GLY A 13 -15.86 11.38 -42.78
N GLU A 14 -14.76 12.13 -42.97
CA GLU A 14 -14.41 12.85 -44.19
C GLU A 14 -13.14 12.28 -44.84
N ASP A 15 -13.16 12.07 -46.12
CA ASP A 15 -12.00 11.59 -46.89
C ASP A 15 -11.06 12.75 -47.28
N PHE A 16 -10.33 13.27 -46.28
CA PHE A 16 -9.36 14.34 -46.45
C PHE A 16 -8.13 13.90 -47.28
N MET A 17 -7.84 12.61 -47.32
CA MET A 17 -6.74 12.07 -48.12
C MET A 17 -7.06 12.08 -49.62
N GLY A 18 -8.30 11.80 -49.98
CA GLY A 18 -8.76 11.89 -51.39
C GLY A 18 -8.84 13.33 -51.88
N PHE A 19 -8.96 14.32 -50.97
CA PHE A 19 -9.01 15.73 -51.33
C PHE A 19 -7.61 16.40 -51.47
N LEU A 20 -6.62 15.96 -50.69
CA LEU A 20 -5.28 16.56 -50.63
C LEU A 20 -4.23 15.87 -51.48
N ASP A 21 -4.52 14.66 -51.98
CA ASP A 21 -3.64 13.82 -52.83
C ASP A 21 -2.31 13.42 -52.13
N TYR A 22 -2.13 13.80 -50.86
CA TYR A 22 -1.00 13.38 -50.04
C TYR A 22 -1.38 13.35 -48.55
N ASN A 23 -0.65 12.55 -47.74
CA ASN A 23 -0.87 12.47 -46.30
C ASN A 23 -0.18 13.63 -45.58
N PRO A 24 -0.94 14.64 -45.10
CA PRO A 24 -0.37 15.83 -44.42
C PRO A 24 0.10 15.55 -43.02
N LEU A 25 -0.26 14.41 -42.41
CA LEU A 25 0.05 14.13 -41.02
C LEU A 25 1.55 13.90 -40.81
N PRO A 26 2.14 14.49 -39.78
CA PRO A 26 3.50 14.19 -39.37
C PRO A 26 3.63 12.72 -38.92
N GLY A 27 4.82 12.18 -38.94
CA GLY A 27 5.08 10.87 -38.31
C GLY A 27 4.85 10.97 -36.79
N LEU A 28 3.95 10.17 -36.24
CA LEU A 28 3.72 10.07 -34.80
C LEU A 28 4.50 8.88 -34.23
N ILE A 29 5.15 9.08 -33.10
CA ILE A 29 5.81 8.04 -32.31
C ILE A 29 5.24 8.10 -30.90
N ASP A 30 4.50 7.08 -30.49
CA ASP A 30 4.04 6.96 -29.12
C ASP A 30 5.13 6.38 -28.23
N LEU A 31 5.42 7.09 -27.15
CA LEU A 31 6.42 6.67 -26.18
C LEU A 31 5.74 6.25 -24.88
N SER A 32 5.91 5.00 -24.51
CA SER A 32 5.51 4.50 -23.19
C SER A 32 6.66 4.64 -22.20
N LEU A 33 6.46 5.41 -21.14
CA LEU A 33 7.45 5.61 -20.09
C LEU A 33 7.26 4.60 -18.95
N ASP A 34 8.37 4.09 -18.42
CA ASP A 34 8.37 3.28 -17.20
C ASP A 34 7.88 4.13 -16.01
N VAL A 35 7.18 3.50 -15.05
CA VAL A 35 6.59 4.15 -13.86
C VAL A 35 7.57 5.03 -13.08
N LYS A 36 8.86 4.68 -13.04
CA LYS A 36 9.90 5.47 -12.37
C LYS A 36 10.14 6.86 -13.01
N TYR A 37 9.70 7.07 -14.26
CA TYR A 37 9.85 8.34 -14.98
C TYR A 37 8.56 9.13 -15.11
N THR A 38 7.47 8.72 -14.45
CA THR A 38 6.17 9.39 -14.52
C THR A 38 6.07 10.66 -13.65
N HIS A 39 7.12 10.99 -12.89
CA HIS A 39 7.14 12.25 -12.14
C HIS A 39 7.17 13.46 -13.09
N PRO A 40 6.40 14.54 -12.84
CA PRO A 40 6.30 15.70 -13.73
C PRO A 40 7.65 16.29 -14.17
N ASP A 41 8.61 16.41 -13.23
CA ASP A 41 9.95 16.92 -13.52
C ASP A 41 10.76 15.98 -14.43
N SER A 42 10.56 14.68 -14.33
CA SER A 42 11.23 13.69 -15.17
C SER A 42 10.67 13.73 -16.60
N ILE A 43 9.36 13.88 -16.73
CA ILE A 43 8.69 13.94 -18.05
C ILE A 43 9.09 15.23 -18.77
N SER A 44 9.15 16.38 -18.07
CA SER A 44 9.59 17.64 -18.67
C SER A 44 11.04 17.56 -19.15
N ALA A 45 11.94 16.97 -18.36
CA ALA A 45 13.33 16.79 -18.74
C ALA A 45 13.50 15.85 -19.95
N ILE A 46 12.68 14.78 -20.03
CA ILE A 46 12.66 13.87 -21.18
C ILE A 46 12.11 14.59 -22.41
N ALA A 47 11.03 15.38 -22.28
CA ALA A 47 10.44 16.15 -23.36
C ALA A 47 11.45 17.14 -23.95
N GLU A 48 12.11 17.94 -23.11
CA GLU A 48 13.17 18.88 -23.53
C GLU A 48 14.35 18.15 -24.21
N GLY A 49 14.75 17.00 -23.68
CA GLY A 49 15.80 16.18 -24.27
C GLY A 49 15.43 15.58 -25.64
N LEU A 50 14.17 15.31 -25.88
CA LEU A 50 13.65 14.83 -27.17
C LEU A 50 13.51 15.96 -28.16
N GLU A 51 13.00 17.12 -27.77
CA GLU A 51 12.84 18.30 -28.61
C GLU A 51 14.21 18.84 -29.12
N SER A 52 15.26 18.67 -28.32
CA SER A 52 16.62 19.04 -28.74
C SER A 52 17.21 18.16 -29.83
N ARG A 53 16.58 17.05 -30.20
CA ARG A 53 17.06 16.12 -31.24
C ARG A 53 16.62 16.55 -32.63
N SER A 54 17.56 16.47 -33.56
CA SER A 54 17.29 16.73 -34.99
C SER A 54 16.28 15.69 -35.51
N GLY A 55 15.13 16.14 -36.00
CA GLY A 55 14.06 15.31 -36.54
C GLY A 55 12.82 15.17 -35.65
N VAL A 56 12.83 15.72 -34.44
CA VAL A 56 11.63 15.86 -33.61
C VAL A 56 11.08 17.29 -33.78
N ASN A 57 9.84 17.40 -34.23
CA ASN A 57 9.21 18.70 -34.44
C ASN A 57 8.57 19.22 -33.15
N GLU A 58 7.90 18.35 -32.42
CA GLU A 58 7.16 18.70 -31.21
C GLU A 58 6.95 17.47 -30.35
N VAL A 59 7.01 17.62 -29.04
CA VAL A 59 6.66 16.58 -28.06
C VAL A 59 5.35 16.96 -27.41
N VAL A 60 4.29 16.23 -27.76
CA VAL A 60 2.95 16.49 -27.23
C VAL A 60 2.74 15.70 -25.96
N TYR A 61 2.62 16.37 -24.84
CA TYR A 61 2.20 15.77 -23.56
C TYR A 61 1.34 16.79 -22.79
N SER A 62 0.57 16.32 -21.83
CA SER A 62 -0.33 17.20 -21.06
C SER A 62 0.20 17.43 -19.63
N PRO A 63 1.01 18.48 -19.38
CA PRO A 63 1.59 18.75 -18.06
C PRO A 63 0.52 18.93 -16.98
N ASN A 64 -0.61 19.54 -17.32
CA ASN A 64 -1.71 19.76 -16.38
C ASN A 64 -2.39 18.46 -15.97
N LEU A 65 -2.57 17.52 -16.89
CA LEU A 65 -3.14 16.20 -16.60
C LEU A 65 -2.23 15.42 -15.65
N ILE A 66 -0.92 15.41 -15.92
CA ILE A 66 0.07 14.72 -15.10
C ILE A 66 0.07 15.28 -13.68
N ARG A 67 0.09 16.59 -13.52
CA ARG A 67 0.02 17.25 -12.20
C ARG A 67 -1.29 16.98 -11.47
N GLN A 68 -2.41 16.91 -12.18
CA GLN A 68 -3.71 16.57 -11.60
C GLN A 68 -3.73 15.13 -11.10
N ILE A 69 -3.19 14.19 -11.89
CA ILE A 69 -3.06 12.78 -11.51
C ILE A 69 -2.20 12.65 -10.26
N GLU A 70 -1.01 13.27 -10.23
CA GLU A 70 -0.11 13.27 -9.08
C GLU A 70 -0.79 13.85 -7.83
N THR A 71 -1.46 15.00 -7.98
CA THR A 71 -2.17 15.64 -6.87
C THR A 71 -3.30 14.76 -6.34
N ASN A 72 -4.04 14.09 -7.21
CA ASN A 72 -5.11 13.18 -6.81
C ASN A 72 -4.56 11.91 -6.13
N ILE A 73 -3.47 11.34 -6.64
CA ILE A 73 -2.80 10.20 -6.01
C ILE A 73 -2.33 10.58 -4.60
N ASN A 74 -1.71 11.75 -4.42
CA ASN A 74 -1.25 12.23 -3.13
C ASN A 74 -2.42 12.47 -2.15
N LYS A 75 -3.54 13.04 -2.61
CA LYS A 75 -4.75 13.23 -1.79
C LYS A 75 -5.35 11.89 -1.36
N ILE A 76 -5.46 10.94 -2.29
CA ILE A 76 -5.96 9.58 -2.00
C ILE A 76 -5.01 8.89 -1.02
N GLY A 77 -3.70 8.97 -1.24
CA GLY A 77 -2.68 8.42 -0.35
C GLY A 77 -2.77 8.97 1.07
N LEU A 78 -2.94 10.30 1.20
CA LEU A 78 -3.11 10.96 2.51
C LEU A 78 -4.41 10.51 3.20
N ALA A 79 -5.51 10.42 2.47
CA ALA A 79 -6.80 9.94 3.00
C ALA A 79 -6.70 8.50 3.48
N LEU A 80 -6.06 7.62 2.70
CA LEU A 80 -5.83 6.22 3.07
C LEU A 80 -4.92 6.11 4.29
N LEU A 81 -3.88 6.95 4.38
CA LEU A 81 -2.97 6.98 5.53
C LEU A 81 -3.69 7.44 6.80
N ALA A 82 -4.52 8.47 6.72
CA ALA A 82 -5.33 8.95 7.85
C ALA A 82 -6.33 7.88 8.31
N PHE A 83 -7.01 7.23 7.38
CA PHE A 83 -7.94 6.14 7.67
C PHE A 83 -7.23 4.94 8.30
N SER A 84 -6.07 4.55 7.76
CA SER A 84 -5.26 3.46 8.32
C SER A 84 -4.76 3.80 9.73
N GLY A 85 -4.38 5.06 9.98
CA GLY A 85 -4.01 5.53 11.32
C GLY A 85 -5.16 5.41 12.32
N LEU A 86 -6.39 5.77 11.91
CA LEU A 86 -7.58 5.60 12.74
C LEU A 86 -7.84 4.11 13.05
N LEU A 87 -7.77 3.24 12.06
CA LEU A 87 -7.93 1.80 12.25
C LEU A 87 -6.87 1.23 13.18
N LEU A 88 -5.62 1.70 13.07
CA LEU A 88 -4.53 1.31 13.96
C LEU A 88 -4.82 1.70 15.43
N LEU A 89 -5.34 2.91 15.67
CA LEU A 89 -5.74 3.33 17.01
C LEU A 89 -6.85 2.45 17.60
N ILE A 90 -7.85 2.11 16.79
CA ILE A 90 -8.92 1.19 17.19
C ILE A 90 -8.35 -0.19 17.51
N ALA A 91 -7.46 -0.72 16.67
CA ALA A 91 -6.82 -2.01 16.90
C ALA A 91 -6.03 -2.04 18.21
N ILE A 92 -5.23 -1.00 18.50
CA ILE A 92 -4.49 -0.86 19.76
C ILE A 92 -5.45 -0.82 20.96
N ALA A 93 -6.56 -0.10 20.84
CA ALA A 93 -7.57 -0.03 21.91
C ALA A 93 -8.21 -1.40 22.17
N LEU A 94 -8.55 -2.15 21.12
CA LEU A 94 -9.11 -3.50 21.21
C LEU A 94 -8.10 -4.49 21.84
N ILE A 95 -6.84 -4.46 21.41
CA ILE A 95 -5.78 -5.28 21.99
C ILE A 95 -5.66 -4.96 23.49
N ASN A 96 -5.64 -3.70 23.84
CA ASN A 96 -5.51 -3.25 25.24
C ASN A 96 -6.69 -3.77 26.10
N ASN A 97 -7.91 -3.71 25.57
CA ASN A 97 -9.10 -4.22 26.26
C ASN A 97 -9.07 -5.75 26.40
N THR A 98 -8.68 -6.46 25.33
CA THR A 98 -8.56 -7.94 25.34
C THR A 98 -7.49 -8.41 26.35
N ILE A 99 -6.33 -7.75 26.39
CA ILE A 99 -5.26 -8.07 27.36
C ILE A 99 -5.73 -7.81 28.79
N ARG A 100 -6.47 -6.72 29.04
CA ARG A 100 -7.07 -6.45 30.35
C ARG A 100 -7.95 -7.60 30.81
N LEU A 101 -8.86 -8.05 29.96
CA LEU A 101 -9.75 -9.18 30.27
C LEU A 101 -8.98 -10.48 30.51
N THR A 102 -7.95 -10.73 29.70
CA THR A 102 -7.09 -11.94 29.82
C THR A 102 -6.33 -11.93 31.15
N ILE A 103 -5.74 -10.80 31.55
CA ILE A 103 -5.05 -10.66 32.84
C ILE A 103 -6.03 -10.86 33.99
N TYR A 104 -7.21 -10.25 33.90
CA TYR A 104 -8.25 -10.41 34.92
C TYR A 104 -8.70 -11.87 35.08
N SER A 105 -8.91 -12.58 33.97
CA SER A 105 -9.26 -14.00 33.98
C SER A 105 -8.14 -14.87 34.60
N LYS A 106 -6.87 -14.53 34.36
CA LYS A 106 -5.71 -15.28 34.87
C LYS A 106 -5.14 -14.75 36.18
N ARG A 107 -5.85 -13.86 36.86
CA ARG A 107 -5.33 -13.15 38.07
C ARG A 107 -4.85 -14.08 39.17
N PHE A 108 -5.53 -15.20 39.40
CA PHE A 108 -5.13 -16.16 40.43
C PHE A 108 -3.80 -16.86 40.12
N VAL A 109 -3.61 -17.26 38.85
CA VAL A 109 -2.35 -17.87 38.37
C VAL A 109 -1.21 -16.86 38.46
N ILE A 110 -1.46 -15.60 38.05
CA ILE A 110 -0.46 -14.52 38.16
C ILE A 110 -0.06 -14.29 39.62
N ARG A 111 -1.05 -14.26 40.51
CA ARG A 111 -0.78 -14.05 41.96
C ARG A 111 0.00 -15.21 42.58
N SER A 112 -0.32 -16.46 42.23
CA SER A 112 0.45 -17.64 42.66
C SER A 112 1.90 -17.57 42.16
N MET A 113 2.13 -17.17 40.94
CA MET A 113 3.48 -16.97 40.38
C MET A 113 4.25 -15.89 41.16
N GLN A 114 3.58 -14.78 41.48
CA GLN A 114 4.20 -13.69 42.28
C GLN A 114 4.56 -14.15 43.68
N LEU A 115 3.72 -14.94 44.37
CA LEU A 115 3.98 -15.47 45.69
C LEU A 115 5.18 -16.44 45.74
N VAL A 116 5.44 -17.15 44.67
CA VAL A 116 6.63 -18.02 44.50
C VAL A 116 7.87 -17.22 44.06
N GLY A 117 7.74 -15.89 43.87
CA GLY A 117 8.86 -15.01 43.55
C GLY A 117 9.14 -14.86 42.04
N ALA A 118 8.19 -15.19 41.16
CA ALA A 118 8.35 -15.00 39.74
C ALA A 118 8.53 -13.52 39.36
N THR A 119 9.52 -13.23 38.49
CA THR A 119 9.75 -11.85 38.02
C THR A 119 8.64 -11.39 37.07
N SER A 120 8.39 -10.07 37.06
CA SER A 120 7.39 -9.49 36.16
C SER A 120 7.64 -9.85 34.68
N GLY A 121 8.92 -9.96 34.27
CA GLY A 121 9.28 -10.35 32.91
C GLY A 121 8.89 -11.79 32.58
N PHE A 122 9.01 -12.70 33.55
CA PHE A 122 8.59 -14.10 33.39
C PHE A 122 7.07 -14.22 33.21
N ILE A 123 6.30 -13.47 34.01
CA ILE A 123 4.84 -13.43 33.95
C ILE A 123 4.35 -12.82 32.62
N GLN A 124 5.08 -11.86 32.05
CA GLN A 124 4.70 -11.19 30.78
C GLN A 124 4.93 -12.04 29.54
N ARG A 125 5.96 -12.89 29.53
CA ARG A 125 6.38 -13.68 28.35
C ARG A 125 5.24 -14.42 27.63
N PRO A 126 4.39 -15.20 28.31
CA PRO A 126 3.31 -15.93 27.62
C PRO A 126 2.29 -15.00 26.95
N PHE A 127 2.02 -13.85 27.53
CA PHE A 127 1.10 -12.86 26.94
C PHE A 127 1.69 -12.23 25.69
N ILE A 128 2.98 -11.85 25.74
CA ILE A 128 3.67 -11.25 24.59
C ILE A 128 3.73 -12.25 23.43
N TRP A 129 4.07 -13.52 23.73
CA TRP A 129 4.13 -14.55 22.73
C TRP A 129 2.78 -14.81 22.07
N THR A 130 1.70 -14.83 22.86
CA THR A 130 0.33 -14.91 22.33
C THR A 130 -0.01 -13.71 21.48
N GLY A 131 0.41 -12.48 21.85
CA GLY A 131 0.21 -11.28 21.06
C GLY A 131 0.94 -11.33 19.71
N ILE A 132 2.18 -11.81 19.68
CA ILE A 132 2.96 -11.97 18.44
C ILE A 132 2.28 -12.99 17.50
N LEU A 133 1.85 -14.14 18.05
CA LEU A 133 1.13 -15.16 17.26
C LEU A 133 -0.20 -14.62 16.73
N GLN A 134 -0.92 -13.85 17.51
CA GLN A 134 -2.16 -13.21 17.07
C GLN A 134 -1.90 -12.20 15.94
N GLY A 135 -0.81 -11.44 16.00
CA GLY A 135 -0.37 -10.57 14.91
C GLY A 135 -0.03 -11.34 13.64
N LEU A 136 0.61 -12.52 13.78
CA LEU A 136 0.90 -13.40 12.65
C LEU A 136 -0.38 -13.95 11.99
N TYR A 137 -1.35 -14.42 12.78
CA TYR A 137 -2.63 -14.89 12.24
C TYR A 137 -3.41 -13.76 11.55
N SER A 138 -3.44 -12.57 12.14
CA SER A 138 -4.10 -11.41 11.55
C SER A 138 -3.46 -10.98 10.23
N SER A 139 -2.13 -11.01 10.14
CA SER A 139 -1.42 -10.70 8.90
C SER A 139 -1.67 -11.73 7.80
N PHE A 140 -1.79 -13.01 8.16
CA PHE A 140 -2.14 -14.05 7.20
C PHE A 140 -3.54 -13.82 6.60
N ILE A 141 -4.52 -13.49 7.45
CA ILE A 141 -5.88 -13.13 6.99
C ILE A 141 -5.83 -11.88 6.10
N ALA A 142 -5.07 -10.85 6.47
CA ALA A 142 -4.92 -9.64 5.67
C ALA A 142 -4.31 -9.94 4.28
N ILE A 143 -3.28 -10.80 4.22
CA ILE A 143 -2.66 -11.23 2.96
C ILE A 143 -3.69 -11.97 2.08
N LEU A 144 -4.48 -12.88 2.66
CA LEU A 144 -5.55 -13.57 1.91
C LEU A 144 -6.58 -12.59 1.35
N LEU A 145 -6.99 -11.59 2.13
CA LEU A 145 -7.92 -10.55 1.66
C LEU A 145 -7.31 -9.72 0.53
N ILE A 146 -6.04 -9.31 0.64
CA ILE A 146 -5.34 -8.57 -0.42
C ILE A 146 -5.27 -9.41 -1.69
N LEU A 147 -4.90 -10.69 -1.60
CA LEU A 147 -4.88 -11.60 -2.75
C LEU A 147 -6.26 -11.77 -3.37
N GLY A 148 -7.31 -11.88 -2.55
CA GLY A 148 -8.69 -11.97 -3.02
C GLY A 148 -9.12 -10.72 -3.80
N ILE A 149 -8.79 -9.52 -3.30
CA ILE A 149 -9.06 -8.25 -3.99
C ILE A 149 -8.27 -8.17 -5.30
N LEU A 150 -6.97 -8.50 -5.27
CA LEU A 150 -6.13 -8.51 -6.47
C LEU A 150 -6.67 -9.46 -7.54
N PHE A 151 -7.13 -10.64 -7.14
CA PHE A 151 -7.73 -11.61 -8.06
C PHE A 151 -9.03 -11.08 -8.67
N ALA A 152 -9.88 -10.43 -7.87
CA ALA A 152 -11.14 -9.84 -8.34
C ALA A 152 -10.88 -8.70 -9.34
N VAL A 153 -9.95 -7.79 -9.03
CA VAL A 153 -9.60 -6.65 -9.89
C VAL A 153 -8.94 -7.11 -11.19
N ARG A 154 -8.11 -8.15 -11.16
CA ARG A 154 -7.51 -8.74 -12.35
C ARG A 154 -8.55 -9.22 -13.37
N HIS A 155 -9.68 -9.74 -12.88
CA HIS A 155 -10.75 -10.24 -13.75
C HIS A 155 -11.40 -9.10 -14.55
N GLU A 156 -11.47 -7.90 -13.99
CA GLU A 156 -12.08 -6.73 -14.62
C GLU A 156 -11.09 -5.96 -15.52
N VAL A 157 -9.80 -5.94 -15.14
CA VAL A 157 -8.79 -5.13 -15.84
C VAL A 157 -7.48 -5.92 -16.01
N PRO A 158 -7.42 -6.85 -16.97
CA PRO A 158 -6.26 -7.73 -17.15
C PRO A 158 -4.95 -7.01 -17.49
N GLU A 159 -5.03 -5.86 -18.16
CA GLU A 159 -3.90 -5.09 -18.70
C GLU A 159 -3.00 -4.46 -17.60
N PHE A 160 -3.54 -4.28 -16.39
CA PHE A 160 -2.78 -3.63 -15.29
C PHE A 160 -1.94 -4.59 -14.45
N PHE A 161 -2.04 -5.91 -14.67
CA PHE A 161 -1.40 -6.89 -13.80
C PHE A 161 -0.43 -7.81 -14.55
N GLU A 162 0.74 -7.32 -14.82
CA GLU A 162 1.88 -8.20 -15.13
C GLU A 162 2.44 -8.76 -13.81
N PHE A 163 2.05 -10.01 -13.45
CA PHE A 163 2.59 -10.73 -12.27
C PHE A 163 4.04 -11.19 -12.49
N ASN A 164 4.87 -10.38 -13.11
CA ASN A 164 6.22 -10.78 -13.45
C ASN A 164 7.19 -10.73 -12.26
N ASP A 165 6.80 -10.04 -11.15
CA ASP A 165 7.67 -9.85 -9.99
C ASP A 165 7.19 -10.61 -8.74
N LEU A 166 7.30 -11.94 -8.75
CA LEU A 166 7.04 -12.77 -7.57
C LEU A 166 7.83 -12.28 -6.33
N ILE A 167 9.04 -11.78 -6.54
CA ILE A 167 9.92 -11.25 -5.49
C ILE A 167 9.31 -10.02 -4.82
N MET A 168 8.64 -9.15 -5.57
CA MET A 168 7.95 -7.97 -5.03
C MET A 168 6.80 -8.38 -4.11
N PHE A 169 5.98 -9.35 -4.50
CA PHE A 169 4.88 -9.86 -3.67
C PHE A 169 5.39 -10.53 -2.39
N VAL A 170 6.45 -11.33 -2.47
CA VAL A 170 7.06 -11.96 -1.28
C VAL A 170 7.58 -10.89 -0.30
N LYS A 171 8.24 -9.84 -0.79
CA LYS A 171 8.69 -8.72 0.04
C LYS A 171 7.52 -7.99 0.69
N LEU A 172 6.46 -7.70 -0.07
CA LEU A 172 5.26 -7.01 0.42
C LEU A 172 4.57 -7.83 1.52
N PHE A 173 4.32 -9.11 1.29
CA PHE A 173 3.67 -9.99 2.26
C PHE A 173 4.55 -10.23 3.48
N GLY A 174 5.87 -10.35 3.30
CA GLY A 174 6.82 -10.40 4.40
C GLY A 174 6.78 -9.15 5.27
N LEU A 175 6.70 -7.97 4.64
CA LEU A 175 6.54 -6.69 5.34
C LEU A 175 5.23 -6.62 6.13
N VAL A 176 4.11 -7.03 5.54
CA VAL A 176 2.78 -7.05 6.20
C VAL A 176 2.81 -7.97 7.41
N ALA A 177 3.40 -9.18 7.29
CA ALA A 177 3.53 -10.13 8.37
C ALA A 177 4.40 -9.56 9.50
N LEU A 178 5.53 -8.96 9.17
CA LEU A 178 6.45 -8.37 10.12
C LEU A 178 5.80 -7.19 10.87
N LEU A 179 5.14 -6.29 10.15
CA LEU A 179 4.40 -5.17 10.77
C LEU A 179 3.29 -5.66 11.68
N GLY A 180 2.50 -6.66 11.28
CA GLY A 180 1.45 -7.25 12.11
C GLY A 180 1.99 -7.83 13.43
N MET A 181 3.08 -8.58 13.38
CA MET A 181 3.74 -9.11 14.57
C MET A 181 4.31 -8.01 15.47
N ILE A 182 4.96 -6.99 14.91
CA ILE A 182 5.55 -5.87 15.67
C ILE A 182 4.45 -5.07 16.35
N ILE A 183 3.42 -4.64 15.62
CA ILE A 183 2.33 -3.81 16.16
C ILE A 183 1.61 -4.56 17.28
N SER A 184 1.23 -5.82 17.05
CA SER A 184 0.53 -6.63 18.05
C SER A 184 1.42 -6.94 19.26
N GLY A 185 2.69 -7.31 19.03
CA GLY A 185 3.65 -7.59 20.11
C GLY A 185 3.93 -6.38 20.98
N ILE A 186 4.18 -5.21 20.37
CA ILE A 186 4.44 -3.96 21.10
C ILE A 186 3.18 -3.53 21.86
N SER A 187 2.01 -3.54 21.24
CA SER A 187 0.74 -3.18 21.87
C SER A 187 0.45 -4.07 23.09
N THR A 188 0.67 -5.39 22.94
CA THR A 188 0.53 -6.36 24.04
C THR A 188 1.53 -6.09 25.15
N LEU A 189 2.79 -5.82 24.83
CA LEU A 189 3.83 -5.50 25.80
C LEU A 189 3.45 -4.28 26.66
N PHE A 190 3.02 -3.20 26.02
CA PHE A 190 2.58 -1.99 26.71
C PHE A 190 1.34 -2.25 27.59
N ALA A 191 0.35 -2.97 27.05
CA ALA A 191 -0.86 -3.31 27.78
C ALA A 191 -0.55 -4.13 29.05
N VAL A 192 0.22 -5.20 28.90
CA VAL A 192 0.58 -6.09 30.01
C VAL A 192 1.40 -5.35 31.07
N ARG A 193 2.41 -4.55 30.67
CA ARG A 193 3.21 -3.75 31.60
C ARG A 193 2.37 -2.76 32.39
N ARG A 194 1.45 -2.09 31.73
CA ARG A 194 0.55 -1.12 32.38
C ARG A 194 -0.33 -1.79 33.44
N TYR A 195 -0.93 -2.95 33.12
CA TYR A 195 -1.84 -3.64 34.04
C TYR A 195 -1.10 -4.32 35.22
N LEU A 196 0.02 -4.95 34.99
CA LEU A 196 0.80 -5.55 36.09
C LEU A 196 1.33 -4.51 37.10
N ARG A 197 1.63 -3.29 36.62
CA ARG A 197 2.02 -2.20 37.52
C ARG A 197 0.87 -1.69 38.41
N MET A 198 -0.35 -1.63 37.88
CA MET A 198 -1.52 -1.17 38.66
C MET A 198 -1.96 -2.16 39.71
N ASP A 199 -1.79 -3.47 39.49
CA ASP A 199 -2.10 -4.50 40.49
C ASP A 199 -1.10 -4.51 41.64
N ALA A 200 0.17 -4.21 41.39
CA ALA A 200 1.19 -4.11 42.42
C ALA A 200 0.96 -2.93 43.39
N SER A 201 0.30 -1.86 42.94
CA SER A 201 0.04 -0.67 43.79
C SER A 201 -1.22 -0.80 44.68
N LYS A 202 -2.03 -1.85 44.51
CA LYS A 202 -3.24 -2.11 45.33
C LYS A 202 -2.99 -3.08 46.48
N ILE A 203 -1.75 -3.47 46.70
CA ILE A 203 -1.35 -4.42 47.73
C ILE A 203 -0.81 -3.71 49.02
N TYR A 204 -0.76 -2.36 49.01
CA TYR A 204 -0.45 -1.54 50.18
C TYR A 204 -1.66 -0.71 50.60
#